data_1ccd4e81adb920c9dbd50670801337ee
#
_entry.id   1ccd4e81adb920c9dbd50670801337ee
#
_cell.length_a   1.000
_cell.length_b   1.000
_cell.length_c   1.000
_cell.angle_alpha   90.00
_cell.angle_beta   90.00
_cell.angle_gamma   90.00
#
_symmetry.space_group_name_H-M   'P 1'
#
loop_
_entity.id
_entity.type
_entity.pdbx_description
1 polymer ?
#
loop_
_entity_poly.entity_id
_entity_poly.type
_entity_poly.pdbx_seq_one_letter_code
_entity_poly.pdbx_strand_id
1 'polypeptide(L)'
;IGAATEDTHEGMATLEKTADDLRASEFVPFKAGMDAGAHLVMVGHVSAPNLTGDNTPCSLSAEVITNLLRGELGYNGIVITDAMDMSAITEYYDSGEAAVMALKAGADMILMPEDFEAAYEGVLTAVRDGVISEEQINESLRRIYRVKYRDRIDQDGNVVDNISGQQAPVEGEGQEGTAGEGQEGTVAEG
;
A
#
# COMPACT_ATOMS: atom_id res chain seq x y z
N ILE A 1 -0.39 12.54 -16.35
CA ILE A 1 -1.68 12.36 -17.03
C ILE A 1 -1.61 12.78 -18.52
N GLY A 2 -0.45 13.09 -19.03
CA GLY A 2 0.04 13.36 -20.41
C GLY A 2 -0.96 13.71 -21.52
N ALA A 3 -1.93 12.86 -21.82
CA ALA A 3 -2.87 13.03 -22.91
C ALA A 3 -4.28 13.49 -22.48
N ALA A 4 -4.56 13.60 -21.18
CA ALA A 4 -5.80 14.21 -20.71
C ALA A 4 -5.70 15.74 -20.85
N THR A 5 -6.75 16.38 -21.35
CA THR A 5 -6.83 17.82 -21.61
C THR A 5 -7.55 18.59 -20.51
N GLU A 6 -8.25 17.88 -19.62
CA GLU A 6 -9.05 18.42 -18.54
C GLU A 6 -8.31 18.33 -17.22
N ASP A 7 -8.59 19.27 -16.30
CA ASP A 7 -8.01 19.26 -14.96
C ASP A 7 -8.79 18.30 -14.06
N THR A 8 -8.11 17.29 -13.54
CA THR A 8 -8.71 16.28 -12.64
C THR A 8 -9.08 16.86 -11.27
N HIS A 9 -8.65 18.07 -10.92
CA HIS A 9 -9.09 18.76 -9.71
C HIS A 9 -10.47 19.41 -9.87
N GLU A 10 -10.90 19.70 -11.10
CA GLU A 10 -12.17 20.35 -11.40
C GLU A 10 -13.26 19.36 -11.83
N GLY A 11 -12.94 18.07 -11.97
CA GLY A 11 -13.87 17.02 -12.38
C GLY A 11 -13.16 15.80 -12.95
N MET A 12 -13.93 14.87 -13.51
CA MET A 12 -13.38 13.63 -14.07
C MET A 12 -12.85 13.89 -15.49
N ALA A 13 -11.53 13.87 -15.66
CA ALA A 13 -10.91 13.91 -16.97
C ALA A 13 -11.07 12.57 -17.69
N THR A 14 -11.25 12.62 -19.02
CA THR A 14 -11.40 11.42 -19.86
C THR A 14 -10.20 11.22 -20.79
N LEU A 15 -9.71 9.99 -20.86
CA LEU A 15 -8.65 9.56 -21.74
C LEU A 15 -9.20 8.62 -22.81
N GLU A 16 -9.25 9.10 -24.05
CA GLU A 16 -9.82 8.36 -25.19
C GLU A 16 -8.84 7.38 -25.87
N LYS A 17 -7.61 7.25 -25.35
CA LYS A 17 -6.62 6.33 -25.90
C LYS A 17 -6.98 4.88 -25.64
N THR A 18 -6.67 4.03 -26.62
CA THR A 18 -6.75 2.57 -26.46
C THR A 18 -5.59 2.03 -25.66
N ALA A 19 -5.72 0.78 -25.19
CA ALA A 19 -4.61 0.10 -24.51
C ALA A 19 -3.34 0.03 -25.39
N ASP A 20 -3.48 -0.17 -26.69
CA ASP A 20 -2.34 -0.24 -27.62
C ASP A 20 -1.66 1.12 -27.80
N ASP A 21 -2.43 2.22 -27.85
CA ASP A 21 -1.87 3.57 -27.89
C ASP A 21 -1.07 3.86 -26.60
N LEU A 22 -1.61 3.46 -25.44
CA LEU A 22 -0.94 3.64 -24.14
C LEU A 22 0.33 2.80 -24.03
N ARG A 23 0.33 1.57 -24.52
CA ARG A 23 1.53 0.71 -24.60
C ARG A 23 2.62 1.30 -25.49
N ALA A 24 2.23 1.96 -26.58
CA ALA A 24 3.17 2.57 -27.51
C ALA A 24 3.78 3.87 -26.98
N SER A 25 3.18 4.52 -25.99
CA SER A 25 3.57 5.85 -25.53
C SER A 25 3.67 5.98 -24.01
N GLU A 26 2.54 6.11 -23.31
CA GLU A 26 2.50 6.48 -21.89
C GLU A 26 3.08 5.40 -20.98
N PHE A 27 2.90 4.12 -21.28
CA PHE A 27 3.42 3.04 -20.44
C PHE A 27 4.94 2.89 -20.51
N VAL A 28 5.58 3.39 -21.56
CA VAL A 28 7.03 3.28 -21.73
C VAL A 28 7.81 3.93 -20.58
N PRO A 29 7.58 5.23 -20.23
CA PRO A 29 8.27 5.87 -19.11
C PRO A 29 7.87 5.27 -17.74
N PHE A 30 6.61 4.85 -17.57
CA PHE A 30 6.20 4.19 -16.32
C PHE A 30 6.91 2.85 -16.16
N LYS A 31 6.96 2.03 -17.22
CA LYS A 31 7.69 0.77 -17.20
C LYS A 31 9.17 0.98 -16.88
N ALA A 32 9.81 1.96 -17.50
CA ALA A 32 11.20 2.29 -17.22
C ALA A 32 11.42 2.72 -15.76
N GLY A 33 10.51 3.52 -15.18
CA GLY A 33 10.56 3.91 -13.77
C GLY A 33 10.39 2.72 -12.82
N MET A 34 9.47 1.82 -13.13
CA MET A 34 9.27 0.58 -12.36
C MET A 34 10.48 -0.34 -12.42
N ASP A 35 11.07 -0.52 -13.61
CA ASP A 35 12.28 -1.33 -13.81
C ASP A 35 13.51 -0.72 -13.12
N ALA A 36 13.54 0.60 -12.97
CA ALA A 36 14.55 1.31 -12.18
C ALA A 36 14.32 1.23 -10.66
N GLY A 37 13.26 0.55 -10.20
CA GLY A 37 13.01 0.27 -8.80
C GLY A 37 12.10 1.30 -8.10
N ALA A 38 11.20 1.96 -8.81
CA ALA A 38 10.18 2.82 -8.18
C ALA A 38 9.38 2.02 -7.16
N HIS A 39 9.36 2.46 -5.91
CA HIS A 39 8.73 1.73 -4.80
C HIS A 39 7.23 1.96 -4.70
N LEU A 40 6.74 3.05 -5.28
CA LEU A 40 5.35 3.46 -5.21
C LEU A 40 4.91 3.99 -6.57
N VAL A 41 3.72 3.59 -7.01
CA VAL A 41 3.01 4.11 -8.18
C VAL A 41 1.68 4.69 -7.74
N MET A 42 1.42 5.94 -8.10
CA MET A 42 0.14 6.61 -7.88
C MET A 42 -0.76 6.42 -9.10
N VAL A 43 -2.02 6.06 -8.87
CA VAL A 43 -3.03 5.93 -9.91
C VAL A 43 -4.04 7.06 -9.79
N GLY A 44 -4.12 7.90 -10.82
CA GLY A 44 -5.02 9.06 -10.88
C GLY A 44 -6.47 8.71 -11.17
N HIS A 45 -7.35 9.69 -10.97
CA HIS A 45 -8.80 9.56 -11.14
C HIS A 45 -9.28 9.85 -12.58
N VAL A 46 -8.49 9.46 -13.55
CA VAL A 46 -8.86 9.61 -14.97
C VAL A 46 -9.81 8.49 -15.38
N SER A 47 -10.87 8.81 -16.08
CA SER A 47 -11.69 7.83 -16.80
C SER A 47 -11.01 7.42 -18.10
N ALA A 48 -10.93 6.12 -18.39
CA ALA A 48 -10.33 5.60 -19.63
C ALA A 48 -11.24 4.52 -20.26
N PRO A 49 -12.41 4.91 -20.81
CA PRO A 49 -13.45 3.95 -21.24
C PRO A 49 -12.98 2.97 -22.31
N ASN A 50 -12.05 3.37 -23.19
CA ASN A 50 -11.47 2.47 -24.18
C ASN A 50 -10.49 1.44 -23.60
N LEU A 51 -10.09 1.60 -22.33
CA LEU A 51 -9.26 0.66 -21.58
C LEU A 51 -10.08 -0.17 -20.60
N THR A 52 -10.98 0.48 -19.83
CA THR A 52 -11.74 -0.14 -18.74
C THR A 52 -13.08 -0.72 -19.19
N GLY A 53 -13.62 -0.25 -20.31
CA GLY A 53 -14.95 -0.61 -20.82
C GLY A 53 -16.09 0.23 -20.23
N ASP A 54 -15.82 1.10 -19.27
CA ASP A 54 -16.76 2.01 -18.63
C ASP A 54 -16.07 3.32 -18.19
N ASN A 55 -16.80 4.18 -17.46
CA ASN A 55 -16.29 5.46 -16.97
C ASN A 55 -15.73 5.38 -15.54
N THR A 56 -15.51 4.19 -14.99
CA THR A 56 -14.91 4.02 -13.67
C THR A 56 -13.53 4.68 -13.64
N PRO A 57 -13.20 5.53 -12.64
CA PRO A 57 -11.87 6.10 -12.50
C PRO A 57 -10.80 5.02 -12.45
N CYS A 58 -9.67 5.24 -13.10
CA CYS A 58 -8.56 4.28 -13.14
C CYS A 58 -8.10 3.84 -11.75
N SER A 59 -8.15 4.72 -10.76
CA SER A 59 -7.82 4.43 -9.35
C SER A 59 -8.80 3.46 -8.66
N LEU A 60 -9.99 3.25 -9.23
CA LEU A 60 -11.03 2.35 -8.73
C LEU A 60 -11.21 1.13 -9.64
N SER A 61 -10.41 0.99 -10.69
CA SER A 61 -10.57 -0.03 -11.73
C SER A 61 -9.60 -1.21 -11.54
N ALA A 62 -10.14 -2.41 -11.35
CA ALA A 62 -9.36 -3.65 -11.32
C ALA A 62 -8.67 -3.93 -12.66
N GLU A 63 -9.25 -3.50 -13.78
CA GLU A 63 -8.63 -3.63 -15.11
C GLU A 63 -7.31 -2.85 -15.16
N VAL A 64 -7.27 -1.64 -14.58
CA VAL A 64 -6.08 -0.82 -14.56
C VAL A 64 -5.07 -1.31 -13.53
N ILE A 65 -5.49 -1.54 -12.28
CA ILE A 65 -4.54 -1.82 -11.19
C ILE A 65 -4.13 -3.29 -11.20
N THR A 66 -5.10 -4.21 -11.18
CA THR A 66 -4.79 -5.64 -11.06
C THR A 66 -4.36 -6.22 -12.39
N ASN A 67 -5.12 -6.01 -13.47
CA ASN A 67 -4.84 -6.70 -14.73
C ASN A 67 -3.68 -6.05 -15.49
N LEU A 68 -3.71 -4.73 -15.65
CA LEU A 68 -2.68 -4.02 -16.41
C LEU A 68 -1.41 -3.78 -15.59
N LEU A 69 -1.51 -3.02 -14.48
CA LEU A 69 -0.31 -2.58 -13.73
C LEU A 69 0.40 -3.77 -13.07
N ARG A 70 -0.34 -4.64 -12.36
CA ARG A 70 0.27 -5.80 -11.68
C ARG A 70 0.48 -6.98 -12.63
N GLY A 71 -0.51 -7.30 -13.45
CA GLY A 71 -0.49 -8.47 -14.34
C GLY A 71 0.41 -8.26 -15.56
N GLU A 72 0.11 -7.28 -16.41
CA GLU A 72 0.81 -7.09 -17.68
C GLU A 72 2.19 -6.40 -17.48
N LEU A 73 2.22 -5.29 -16.73
CA LEU A 73 3.44 -4.53 -16.49
C LEU A 73 4.33 -5.13 -15.39
N GLY A 74 3.82 -6.10 -14.62
CA GLY A 74 4.57 -6.86 -13.63
C GLY A 74 4.93 -6.07 -12.36
N TYR A 75 4.19 -5.01 -12.03
CA TYR A 75 4.51 -4.17 -10.88
C TYR A 75 4.17 -4.80 -9.55
N ASN A 76 5.17 -4.99 -8.69
CA ASN A 76 5.06 -5.60 -7.36
C ASN A 76 5.29 -4.62 -6.19
N GLY A 77 5.42 -3.32 -6.48
CA GLY A 77 5.54 -2.28 -5.47
C GLY A 77 4.19 -1.82 -4.90
N ILE A 78 4.22 -0.75 -4.12
CA ILE A 78 3.03 -0.14 -3.52
C ILE A 78 2.23 0.60 -4.60
N VAL A 79 0.92 0.35 -4.65
CA VAL A 79 -0.02 1.14 -5.45
C VAL A 79 -0.84 2.00 -4.50
N ILE A 80 -0.82 3.31 -4.73
CA ILE A 80 -1.60 4.30 -3.98
C ILE A 80 -2.56 5.01 -4.92
N THR A 81 -3.74 5.38 -4.44
CA THR A 81 -4.65 6.25 -5.20
C THR A 81 -4.11 7.68 -5.26
N ASP A 82 -4.58 8.49 -6.17
CA ASP A 82 -4.54 9.94 -6.02
C ASP A 82 -5.44 10.38 -4.85
N ALA A 83 -5.47 11.67 -4.53
CA ALA A 83 -6.23 12.20 -3.40
C ALA A 83 -7.73 11.99 -3.58
N MET A 84 -8.36 11.22 -2.68
CA MET A 84 -9.75 10.79 -2.80
C MET A 84 -10.76 11.88 -2.42
N ASP A 85 -10.29 13.03 -1.95
CA ASP A 85 -11.09 14.25 -1.72
C ASP A 85 -11.28 15.10 -3.00
N MET A 86 -10.68 14.70 -4.13
CA MET A 86 -10.86 15.37 -5.41
C MET A 86 -12.27 15.16 -5.96
N SER A 87 -12.83 16.19 -6.64
CA SER A 87 -14.18 16.16 -7.20
C SER A 87 -14.42 15.03 -8.21
N ALA A 88 -13.39 14.56 -8.89
CA ALA A 88 -13.45 13.36 -9.74
C ALA A 88 -13.91 12.08 -8.98
N ILE A 89 -13.83 12.07 -7.65
CA ILE A 89 -14.33 10.99 -6.79
C ILE A 89 -15.56 11.45 -6.02
N THR A 90 -15.47 12.56 -5.27
CA THR A 90 -16.50 12.97 -4.28
C THR A 90 -17.85 13.31 -4.91
N GLU A 91 -17.89 13.66 -6.18
CA GLU A 91 -19.15 13.89 -6.91
C GLU A 91 -19.91 12.59 -7.26
N TYR A 92 -19.24 11.43 -7.23
CA TYR A 92 -19.79 10.16 -7.71
C TYR A 92 -19.83 9.06 -6.66
N TYR A 93 -18.97 9.11 -5.63
CA TYR A 93 -18.79 8.06 -4.65
C TYR A 93 -18.69 8.65 -3.24
N ASP A 94 -19.27 7.99 -2.25
CA ASP A 94 -18.95 8.29 -0.85
C ASP A 94 -17.56 7.71 -0.46
N SER A 95 -17.00 8.23 0.63
CA SER A 95 -15.64 7.86 1.04
C SER A 95 -15.49 6.37 1.37
N GLY A 96 -16.54 5.75 1.94
CA GLY A 96 -16.54 4.32 2.26
C GLY A 96 -16.56 3.46 1.01
N GLU A 97 -17.46 3.77 0.07
CA GLU A 97 -17.58 3.08 -1.21
C GLU A 97 -16.28 3.19 -2.03
N ALA A 98 -15.78 4.42 -2.20
CA ALA A 98 -14.56 4.69 -2.95
C ALA A 98 -13.35 3.93 -2.37
N ALA A 99 -13.20 3.91 -1.04
CA ALA A 99 -12.14 3.19 -0.37
C ALA A 99 -12.20 1.68 -0.61
N VAL A 100 -13.40 1.09 -0.50
CA VAL A 100 -13.63 -0.33 -0.77
C VAL A 100 -13.35 -0.66 -2.24
N MET A 101 -13.81 0.16 -3.18
CA MET A 101 -13.56 -0.04 -4.60
C MET A 101 -12.07 0.02 -4.93
N ALA A 102 -11.32 0.99 -4.40
CA ALA A 102 -9.89 1.12 -4.63
C ALA A 102 -9.11 -0.11 -4.14
N LEU A 103 -9.38 -0.59 -2.92
CA LEU A 103 -8.74 -1.80 -2.39
C LEU A 103 -9.12 -3.04 -3.21
N LYS A 104 -10.39 -3.21 -3.58
CA LYS A 104 -10.83 -4.31 -4.46
C LYS A 104 -10.16 -4.26 -5.82
N ALA A 105 -9.91 -3.06 -6.34
CA ALA A 105 -9.17 -2.88 -7.60
C ALA A 105 -7.70 -3.28 -7.49
N GLY A 106 -7.14 -3.40 -6.29
CA GLY A 106 -5.75 -3.83 -6.04
C GLY A 106 -4.82 -2.72 -5.57
N ALA A 107 -5.34 -1.54 -5.19
CA ALA A 107 -4.58 -0.52 -4.48
C ALA A 107 -4.17 -1.04 -3.09
N ASP A 108 -3.02 -0.58 -2.60
CA ASP A 108 -2.50 -0.91 -1.27
C ASP A 108 -2.75 0.21 -0.26
N MET A 109 -2.84 1.43 -0.74
CA MET A 109 -3.02 2.63 0.08
C MET A 109 -4.05 3.56 -0.55
N ILE A 110 -4.81 4.21 0.31
CA ILE A 110 -5.80 5.22 -0.05
C ILE A 110 -5.29 6.57 0.44
N LEU A 111 -5.19 7.54 -0.46
CA LEU A 111 -4.69 8.86 -0.14
C LEU A 111 -5.86 9.80 0.14
N MET A 112 -5.84 10.50 1.28
CA MET A 112 -6.72 11.62 1.62
C MET A 112 -8.21 11.38 1.30
N PRO A 113 -8.88 10.36 1.88
CA PRO A 113 -10.34 10.29 1.75
C PRO A 113 -10.97 11.54 2.38
N GLU A 114 -12.06 12.07 1.78
CA GLU A 114 -12.75 13.24 2.28
C GLU A 114 -13.27 13.04 3.73
N ASP A 115 -13.80 11.84 4.00
CA ASP A 115 -14.17 11.36 5.33
C ASP A 115 -13.37 10.10 5.66
N PHE A 116 -12.33 10.26 6.49
CA PHE A 116 -11.45 9.16 6.89
C PHE A 116 -12.20 8.10 7.71
N GLU A 117 -13.11 8.50 8.59
CA GLU A 117 -13.84 7.57 9.46
C GLU A 117 -14.80 6.72 8.63
N ALA A 118 -15.54 7.32 7.70
CA ALA A 118 -16.41 6.61 6.77
C ALA A 118 -15.61 5.63 5.87
N ALA A 119 -14.45 6.07 5.35
CA ALA A 119 -13.57 5.21 4.56
C ALA A 119 -13.07 4.00 5.37
N TYR A 120 -12.60 4.23 6.60
CA TYR A 120 -12.11 3.18 7.50
C TYR A 120 -13.21 2.16 7.85
N GLU A 121 -14.37 2.63 8.29
CA GLU A 121 -15.50 1.78 8.66
C GLU A 121 -16.06 1.01 7.45
N GLY A 122 -16.09 1.64 6.27
CA GLY A 122 -16.46 0.98 5.02
C GLY A 122 -15.55 -0.21 4.70
N VAL A 123 -14.24 -0.01 4.76
CA VAL A 123 -13.25 -1.07 4.54
C VAL A 123 -13.36 -2.17 5.60
N LEU A 124 -13.47 -1.79 6.89
CA LEU A 124 -13.60 -2.75 7.99
C LEU A 124 -14.84 -3.64 7.83
N THR A 125 -15.95 -3.03 7.43
CA THR A 125 -17.20 -3.76 7.12
C THR A 125 -17.01 -4.69 5.93
N ALA A 126 -16.40 -4.21 4.86
CA ALA A 126 -16.14 -5.02 3.66
C ALA A 126 -15.25 -6.26 3.97
N VAL A 127 -14.29 -6.13 4.89
CA VAL A 127 -13.48 -7.28 5.35
C VAL A 127 -14.33 -8.23 6.19
N ARG A 128 -15.12 -7.74 7.14
CA ARG A 128 -16.02 -8.58 7.98
C ARG A 128 -17.02 -9.36 7.15
N ASP A 129 -17.54 -8.74 6.10
CA ASP A 129 -18.53 -9.35 5.19
C ASP A 129 -17.89 -10.25 4.11
N GLY A 130 -16.56 -10.35 4.08
CA GLY A 130 -15.81 -11.15 3.10
C GLY A 130 -15.78 -10.56 1.69
N VAL A 131 -16.15 -9.29 1.51
CA VAL A 131 -16.07 -8.54 0.23
C VAL A 131 -14.61 -8.24 -0.14
N ILE A 132 -13.77 -8.01 0.88
CA ILE A 132 -12.31 -7.93 0.79
C ILE A 132 -11.77 -9.04 1.70
N SER A 133 -10.87 -9.88 1.20
CA SER A 133 -10.28 -10.93 2.01
C SER A 133 -9.18 -10.38 2.94
N GLU A 134 -9.02 -10.99 4.12
CA GLU A 134 -7.89 -10.67 5.00
C GLU A 134 -6.55 -10.90 4.32
N GLU A 135 -6.43 -11.91 3.43
CA GLU A 135 -5.20 -12.15 2.68
C GLU A 135 -4.86 -10.99 1.74
N GLN A 136 -5.85 -10.37 1.09
CA GLN A 136 -5.62 -9.18 0.27
C GLN A 136 -5.07 -8.01 1.09
N ILE A 137 -5.62 -7.78 2.29
CA ILE A 137 -5.10 -6.77 3.23
C ILE A 137 -3.67 -7.12 3.65
N ASN A 138 -3.40 -8.38 3.99
CA ASN A 138 -2.08 -8.85 4.38
C ASN A 138 -1.04 -8.69 3.26
N GLU A 139 -1.41 -8.95 2.01
CA GLU A 139 -0.53 -8.71 0.86
C GLU A 139 -0.19 -7.24 0.69
N SER A 140 -1.16 -6.33 0.84
CA SER A 140 -0.91 -4.88 0.81
C SER A 140 0.01 -4.46 1.95
N LEU A 141 -0.21 -4.95 3.17
CA LEU A 141 0.67 -4.69 4.31
C LEU A 141 2.09 -5.21 4.08
N ARG A 142 2.27 -6.40 3.48
CA ARG A 142 3.60 -6.94 3.13
C ARG A 142 4.35 -6.02 2.16
N ARG A 143 3.67 -5.47 1.13
CA ARG A 143 4.28 -4.50 0.20
C ARG A 143 4.68 -3.22 0.91
N ILE A 144 3.79 -2.66 1.74
CA ILE A 144 4.03 -1.44 2.50
C ILE A 144 5.21 -1.63 3.47
N TYR A 145 5.22 -2.70 4.26
CA TYR A 145 6.27 -2.95 5.25
C TYR A 145 7.62 -3.27 4.61
N ARG A 146 7.66 -3.95 3.46
CA ARG A 146 8.89 -4.18 2.71
C ARG A 146 9.58 -2.86 2.34
N VAL A 147 8.81 -1.85 1.93
CA VAL A 147 9.36 -0.54 1.60
C VAL A 147 9.69 0.26 2.87
N LYS A 148 8.78 0.29 3.85
CA LYS A 148 8.92 1.06 5.08
C LYS A 148 10.11 0.63 5.93
N TYR A 149 10.41 -0.67 5.96
CA TYR A 149 11.45 -1.25 6.81
C TYR A 149 12.65 -1.80 6.03
N ARG A 150 12.77 -1.53 4.72
CA ARG A 150 13.87 -2.05 3.88
C ARG A 150 15.26 -1.74 4.43
N ASP A 151 15.43 -0.57 5.05
CA ASP A 151 16.71 -0.12 5.61
C ASP A 151 16.90 -0.58 7.07
N ARG A 152 15.97 -1.32 7.63
CA ARG A 152 15.99 -1.87 8.98
C ARG A 152 16.17 -3.38 9.03
N ILE A 153 16.36 -4.00 7.89
CA ILE A 153 16.57 -5.45 7.77
C ILE A 153 17.90 -5.64 7.04
N ASP A 154 18.86 -6.34 7.67
CA ASP A 154 20.13 -6.70 7.07
C ASP A 154 20.00 -7.84 6.06
N GLN A 155 21.12 -8.24 5.44
CA GLN A 155 21.15 -9.31 4.45
C GLN A 155 20.80 -10.69 5.03
N ASP A 156 20.90 -10.84 6.34
CA ASP A 156 20.59 -12.07 7.08
C ASP A 156 19.14 -12.07 7.63
N GLY A 157 18.39 -10.98 7.41
CA GLY A 157 16.99 -10.85 7.82
C GLY A 157 16.79 -10.32 9.24
N ASN A 158 17.85 -9.85 9.92
CA ASN A 158 17.75 -9.30 11.26
C ASN A 158 17.34 -7.83 11.23
N VAL A 159 16.58 -7.40 12.23
CA VAL A 159 16.22 -5.99 12.39
C VAL A 159 17.45 -5.20 12.86
N VAL A 160 17.81 -4.16 12.11
CA VAL A 160 18.88 -3.23 12.47
C VAL A 160 18.29 -1.86 12.81
N ASP A 161 18.81 -1.22 13.85
CA ASP A 161 18.44 0.13 14.23
C ASP A 161 19.31 1.14 13.46
N ASN A 162 18.72 1.78 12.44
CA ASN A 162 19.41 2.76 11.60
C ASN A 162 19.78 4.07 12.32
N ILE A 163 19.27 4.30 13.54
CA ILE A 163 19.59 5.52 14.30
C ILE A 163 21.00 5.43 14.88
N SER A 164 21.50 4.23 15.18
CA SER A 164 22.80 4.02 15.85
C SER A 164 23.77 3.10 15.09
N GLY A 165 23.33 2.42 14.02
CA GLY A 165 24.13 1.37 13.37
C GLY A 165 24.41 0.16 14.28
N GLN A 166 23.70 0.02 15.39
CA GLN A 166 23.83 -1.08 16.33
C GLN A 166 22.64 -2.04 16.22
N GLN A 167 22.89 -3.32 16.30
CA GLN A 167 21.86 -4.35 16.38
C GLN A 167 21.01 -4.15 17.65
N ALA A 168 19.69 -4.26 17.50
CA ALA A 168 18.81 -4.32 18.66
C ALA A 168 19.18 -5.53 19.55
N PRO A 169 19.18 -5.40 20.89
CA PRO A 169 19.44 -6.52 21.77
C PRO A 169 18.39 -7.62 21.53
N VAL A 170 18.83 -8.84 21.31
CA VAL A 170 17.95 -10.01 21.24
C VAL A 170 17.47 -10.28 22.67
N GLU A 171 16.25 -9.90 23.01
CA GLU A 171 15.61 -10.34 24.26
C GLU A 171 15.26 -11.83 24.13
N GLY A 172 15.98 -12.69 24.83
CA GLY A 172 15.55 -14.05 25.06
C GLY A 172 16.60 -15.13 25.07
N GLU A 173 17.43 -15.18 26.11
CA GLU A 173 17.80 -16.46 26.71
C GLU A 173 17.79 -16.29 28.24
N GLY A 174 16.74 -16.87 28.83
CA GLY A 174 16.62 -16.98 30.28
C GLY A 174 17.76 -17.81 30.85
N GLN A 175 18.65 -17.20 31.60
CA GLN A 175 19.55 -17.94 32.47
C GLN A 175 18.72 -18.52 33.63
N GLU A 176 18.57 -19.84 33.61
CA GLU A 176 18.19 -20.61 34.79
C GLU A 176 19.26 -20.40 35.89
N GLY A 177 18.84 -19.74 36.94
CA GLY A 177 19.66 -19.56 38.15
C GLY A 177 19.80 -20.89 38.88
N THR A 178 21.02 -21.42 38.92
CA THR A 178 21.39 -22.50 39.83
C THR A 178 21.36 -21.97 41.24
N ALA A 179 20.55 -22.59 42.09
CA ALA A 179 20.54 -22.44 43.52
C ALA A 179 21.88 -22.96 44.08
N GLY A 180 22.63 -22.10 44.76
CA GLY A 180 23.81 -22.43 45.55
C GLY A 180 23.46 -22.39 47.03
N GLU A 181 23.64 -23.53 47.66
CA GLU A 181 23.42 -23.83 49.07
C GLU A 181 24.28 -23.00 50.02
N GLY A 182 23.80 -22.92 51.22
CA GLY A 182 24.15 -22.21 52.38
C GLY A 182 25.60 -22.25 52.87
N GLN A 183 25.90 -21.27 53.71
CA GLN A 183 26.76 -21.46 54.86
C GLN A 183 26.33 -20.57 56.02
N GLU A 184 26.03 -21.25 57.12
CA GLU A 184 25.89 -20.70 58.46
C GLU A 184 27.22 -20.08 58.92
N GLY A 185 27.16 -19.00 59.65
CA GLY A 185 28.30 -18.34 60.26
C GLY A 185 27.91 -17.48 61.46
N THR A 186 27.73 -18.16 62.55
CA THR A 186 28.00 -17.81 63.98
C THR A 186 28.01 -16.35 64.40
N VAL A 187 27.23 -16.15 65.44
CA VAL A 187 27.16 -15.10 66.44
C VAL A 187 28.53 -14.88 67.15
N ALA A 188 28.90 -13.62 67.41
CA ALA A 188 29.77 -13.24 68.56
C ALA A 188 29.43 -11.83 69.06
N GLU A 189 29.12 -11.80 70.33
CA GLU A 189 28.88 -10.62 71.15
C GLU A 189 30.10 -9.70 71.24
N GLY A 190 29.82 -8.42 71.51
CA GLY A 190 30.80 -7.42 71.91
C GLY A 190 30.09 -6.05 71.96
#